data_4d3c8ad41b7a20b41ed4292af329e217
#
_entry.id   4d3c8ad41b7a20b41ed4292af329e217
#
_cell.length_a   1.000
_cell.length_b   1.000
_cell.length_c   1.000
_cell.angle_alpha   90.00
_cell.angle_beta   90.00
_cell.angle_gamma   90.00
#
_symmetry.space_group_name_H-M   'P 1'
#
loop_
_entity.id
_entity.type
_entity.pdbx_description
1 polymer ?
#
loop_
_entity_poly.entity_id
_entity_poly.type
_entity_poly.pdbx_seq_one_letter_code
_entity_poly.pdbx_strand_id
1 'polypeptide(L)'
;MATDVMARVKKHYDSAIERYGEGAVLGVFHYGSFNYNTNTPDSDVDTKCILVPDIYHLAIKPYEVKHLHIWPDSEDKDFEVCECMSIMHMVVNWKKQNINFLEIMFTPYCIINPLYKDFWEKHFDMEDREKVARYDLRQTIHSMAHQALHTIQQNPEDPKKHMNAVRISYTLARILDTDMPYWECLQQQEVVKSLRFKAPDPVVTQDLIQVFNYYLAHLDDYIDKGSCKPGVDRMLERLILEAIQFRENNFF
;
A
#
# COMPACT_ATOMS: atom_id res chain seq x y z
N MET A 1 -9.75 24.54 4.57
CA MET A 1 -8.61 24.21 5.44
C MET A 1 -8.15 22.82 4.99
N ALA A 2 -6.89 22.67 4.59
CA ALA A 2 -6.36 21.35 4.30
C ALA A 2 -6.43 20.55 5.60
N THR A 3 -7.20 19.46 5.61
CA THR A 3 -7.28 18.55 6.74
C THR A 3 -5.86 18.04 6.97
N ASP A 4 -5.35 18.24 8.16
CA ASP A 4 -4.00 17.78 8.51
C ASP A 4 -3.99 16.24 8.51
N VAL A 5 -3.53 15.67 7.40
CA VAL A 5 -3.44 14.21 7.20
C VAL A 5 -2.63 13.58 8.32
N MET A 6 -1.53 14.22 8.74
CA MET A 6 -0.67 13.68 9.79
C MET A 6 -1.35 13.66 11.16
N ALA A 7 -2.21 14.64 11.47
CA ALA A 7 -2.99 14.61 12.71
C ALA A 7 -3.97 13.42 12.72
N ARG A 8 -4.58 13.11 11.56
CA ARG A 8 -5.46 11.93 11.43
C ARG A 8 -4.67 10.62 11.51
N VAL A 9 -3.53 10.50 10.83
CA VAL A 9 -2.62 9.35 10.97
C VAL A 9 -2.17 9.15 12.42
N LYS A 10 -1.96 10.26 13.16
CA LYS A 10 -1.62 10.21 14.59
C LYS A 10 -2.73 9.56 15.44
N LYS A 11 -4.00 9.87 15.17
CA LYS A 11 -5.13 9.23 15.88
C LYS A 11 -5.16 7.71 15.62
N HIS A 12 -4.91 7.30 14.37
CA HIS A 12 -4.81 5.88 14.03
C HIS A 12 -3.66 5.20 14.76
N TYR A 13 -2.50 5.87 14.84
CA TYR A 13 -1.34 5.37 15.58
C TYR A 13 -1.65 5.23 17.08
N ASP A 14 -2.24 6.25 17.70
CA ASP A 14 -2.57 6.22 19.13
C ASP A 14 -3.57 5.09 19.43
N SER A 15 -4.60 4.91 18.60
CA SER A 15 -5.57 3.82 18.73
C SER A 15 -4.92 2.43 18.56
N ALA A 16 -3.93 2.31 17.66
CA ALA A 16 -3.19 1.06 17.50
C ALA A 16 -2.33 0.77 18.73
N ILE A 17 -1.63 1.79 19.29
CA ILE A 17 -0.85 1.65 20.54
C ILE A 17 -1.77 1.27 21.71
N GLU A 18 -2.90 1.93 21.87
CA GLU A 18 -3.89 1.60 22.93
C GLU A 18 -4.35 0.15 22.83
N ARG A 19 -4.59 -0.34 21.61
CA ARG A 19 -5.13 -1.68 21.36
C ARG A 19 -4.10 -2.81 21.48
N TYR A 20 -2.86 -2.60 21.02
CA TYR A 20 -1.88 -3.67 20.89
C TYR A 20 -0.64 -3.49 21.78
N GLY A 21 -0.48 -2.33 22.39
CA GLY A 21 0.72 -1.96 23.14
C GLY A 21 1.87 -1.45 22.29
N GLU A 22 2.70 -0.65 22.89
CA GLU A 22 3.80 0.05 22.22
C GLU A 22 4.81 -0.94 21.58
N GLY A 23 5.15 -2.01 22.28
CA GLY A 23 6.09 -3.02 21.78
C GLY A 23 5.58 -3.82 20.57
N ALA A 24 4.27 -3.84 20.33
CA ALA A 24 3.70 -4.59 19.20
C ALA A 24 3.60 -3.75 17.91
N VAL A 25 3.45 -2.43 18.00
CA VAL A 25 3.22 -1.56 16.84
C VAL A 25 4.55 -1.11 16.27
N LEU A 26 4.88 -1.54 15.04
CA LEU A 26 6.03 -1.02 14.30
C LEU A 26 5.75 0.37 13.75
N GLY A 27 4.58 0.57 13.18
CA GLY A 27 4.19 1.86 12.63
C GLY A 27 2.83 1.83 11.95
N VAL A 28 2.34 3.02 11.62
CA VAL A 28 1.07 3.24 10.90
C VAL A 28 1.34 4.05 9.65
N PHE A 29 0.84 3.59 8.51
CA PHE A 29 1.15 4.08 7.18
C PHE A 29 -0.14 4.36 6.42
N HIS A 30 -0.28 5.59 5.92
CA HIS A 30 -1.41 5.93 5.06
C HIS A 30 -1.34 5.22 3.71
N TYR A 31 -2.50 4.82 3.17
CA TYR A 31 -2.63 4.36 1.79
C TYR A 31 -3.81 5.07 1.10
N GLY A 32 -3.76 5.17 -0.23
CA GLY A 32 -4.85 5.73 -1.02
C GLY A 32 -4.57 7.12 -1.62
N SER A 33 -5.62 7.92 -1.77
CA SER A 33 -5.66 9.07 -2.67
C SER A 33 -4.59 10.15 -2.41
N PHE A 34 -4.17 10.36 -1.16
CA PHE A 34 -3.13 11.34 -0.84
C PHE A 34 -1.75 10.90 -1.38
N ASN A 35 -1.48 9.59 -1.39
CA ASN A 35 -0.24 9.04 -1.95
C ASN A 35 -0.15 9.21 -3.47
N TYR A 36 -1.27 9.40 -4.15
CA TYR A 36 -1.34 9.50 -5.60
C TYR A 36 -1.60 10.92 -6.11
N ASN A 37 -1.73 11.90 -5.24
CA ASN A 37 -2.17 13.25 -5.58
C ASN A 37 -3.56 13.30 -6.26
N THR A 38 -4.46 12.37 -5.87
CA THR A 38 -5.85 12.32 -6.38
C THR A 38 -6.89 12.61 -5.30
N ASN A 39 -6.45 13.07 -4.13
CA ASN A 39 -7.31 13.41 -3.00
C ASN A 39 -8.15 14.66 -3.24
N THR A 40 -9.25 14.73 -2.50
CA THR A 40 -10.13 15.90 -2.37
C THR A 40 -10.16 16.34 -0.91
N PRO A 41 -10.72 17.52 -0.58
CA PRO A 41 -10.90 17.93 0.83
C PRO A 41 -11.67 16.93 1.69
N ASP A 42 -12.54 16.12 1.06
CA ASP A 42 -13.40 15.13 1.74
C ASP A 42 -12.81 13.71 1.69
N SER A 43 -11.57 13.56 1.24
CA SER A 43 -10.94 12.24 1.17
C SER A 43 -10.67 11.68 2.57
N ASP A 44 -10.98 10.39 2.74
CA ASP A 44 -10.70 9.63 3.95
C ASP A 44 -9.18 9.42 4.12
N VAL A 45 -8.76 9.21 5.36
CA VAL A 45 -7.38 8.82 5.71
C VAL A 45 -7.41 7.40 6.24
N ASP A 46 -7.37 6.44 5.34
CA ASP A 46 -7.23 5.05 5.73
C ASP A 46 -5.75 4.68 5.90
N THR A 47 -5.47 3.81 6.86
CA THR A 47 -4.09 3.42 7.19
C THR A 47 -3.92 1.91 7.34
N LYS A 48 -2.68 1.46 7.21
CA LYS A 48 -2.25 0.11 7.58
C LYS A 48 -1.30 0.20 8.77
N CYS A 49 -1.60 -0.56 9.82
CA CYS A 49 -0.74 -0.74 10.97
C CYS A 49 0.03 -2.04 10.84
N ILE A 50 1.36 -1.97 10.91
CA ILE A 50 2.23 -3.14 10.94
C ILE A 50 2.49 -3.55 12.38
N LEU A 51 2.11 -4.78 12.72
CA LEU A 51 2.33 -5.38 14.03
C LEU A 51 3.51 -6.36 13.97
N VAL A 52 4.43 -6.24 14.91
CA VAL A 52 5.50 -7.22 15.13
C VAL A 52 4.99 -8.22 16.16
N PRO A 53 4.86 -9.52 15.85
CA PRO A 53 4.43 -10.52 16.82
C PRO A 53 5.55 -10.85 17.81
N ASP A 54 5.17 -11.22 19.03
CA ASP A 54 6.03 -11.91 19.98
C ASP A 54 5.94 -13.43 19.78
N ILE A 55 6.70 -14.19 20.54
CA ILE A 55 6.72 -15.66 20.47
C ILE A 55 5.34 -16.27 20.72
N TYR A 56 4.55 -15.71 21.63
CA TYR A 56 3.19 -16.18 21.89
C TYR A 56 2.28 -16.01 20.68
N HIS A 57 2.32 -14.84 20.05
CA HIS A 57 1.53 -14.55 18.85
C HIS A 57 2.03 -15.31 17.62
N LEU A 58 3.28 -15.74 17.60
CA LEU A 58 3.77 -16.61 16.54
C LEU A 58 3.28 -18.06 16.69
N ALA A 59 3.36 -18.60 17.90
CA ALA A 59 3.18 -20.03 18.14
C ALA A 59 1.74 -20.42 18.54
N ILE A 60 1.03 -19.56 19.26
CA ILE A 60 -0.23 -19.91 19.93
C ILE A 60 -1.42 -19.15 19.34
N LYS A 61 -1.30 -17.84 19.17
CA LYS A 61 -2.41 -16.98 18.73
C LYS A 61 -1.92 -15.93 17.74
N PRO A 62 -1.74 -16.28 16.46
CA PRO A 62 -1.31 -15.34 15.44
C PRO A 62 -2.24 -14.10 15.37
N TYR A 63 -1.65 -12.94 15.06
CA TYR A 63 -2.44 -11.76 14.77
C TYR A 63 -3.29 -11.99 13.51
N GLU A 64 -4.59 -11.90 13.69
CA GLU A 64 -5.53 -11.80 12.57
C GLU A 64 -5.54 -10.37 12.04
N VAL A 65 -5.88 -10.19 10.76
CA VAL A 65 -6.18 -8.86 10.22
C VAL A 65 -7.38 -8.28 10.95
N LYS A 66 -7.22 -7.10 11.52
CA LYS A 66 -8.29 -6.39 12.25
C LYS A 66 -8.41 -4.97 11.71
N HIS A 67 -9.65 -4.49 11.66
CA HIS A 67 -9.95 -3.11 11.31
C HIS A 67 -10.31 -2.35 12.60
N LEU A 68 -9.55 -1.30 12.90
CA LEU A 68 -9.93 -0.34 13.92
C LEU A 68 -10.69 0.79 13.22
N HIS A 69 -11.88 1.08 13.71
CA HIS A 69 -12.71 2.18 13.22
C HIS A 69 -12.36 3.43 14.01
N ILE A 70 -11.82 4.42 13.34
CA ILE A 70 -11.35 5.68 13.91
C ILE A 70 -12.36 6.76 13.55
N TRP A 71 -13.06 7.28 14.53
CA TRP A 71 -14.04 8.33 14.31
C TRP A 71 -13.36 9.69 14.15
N PRO A 72 -13.63 10.42 13.06
CA PRO A 72 -13.15 11.79 12.92
C PRO A 72 -13.88 12.72 13.90
N ASP A 73 -13.32 13.92 14.14
CA ASP A 73 -13.93 14.90 15.04
C ASP A 73 -15.19 15.57 14.46
N SER A 74 -15.58 15.24 13.24
CA SER A 74 -16.76 15.77 12.56
C SER A 74 -17.87 14.72 12.56
N GLU A 75 -19.05 15.10 13.07
CA GLU A 75 -20.23 14.23 13.11
C GLU A 75 -20.78 13.88 11.70
N ASP A 76 -20.36 14.62 10.66
CA ASP A 76 -20.82 14.45 9.29
C ASP A 76 -19.97 13.46 8.46
N LYS A 77 -18.95 12.84 9.04
CA LYS A 77 -18.04 11.91 8.34
C LYS A 77 -18.18 10.50 8.87
N ASP A 78 -18.12 9.53 7.95
CA ASP A 78 -17.95 8.13 8.28
C ASP A 78 -16.61 7.89 9.00
N PHE A 79 -16.51 6.77 9.71
CA PHE A 79 -15.27 6.36 10.35
C PHE A 79 -14.18 6.06 9.30
N GLU A 80 -12.96 6.34 9.68
CA GLU A 80 -11.76 5.94 8.95
C GLU A 80 -11.28 4.57 9.42
N VAL A 81 -10.53 3.88 8.60
CA VAL A 81 -10.09 2.51 8.91
C VAL A 81 -8.58 2.45 9.12
N CYS A 82 -8.17 1.90 10.27
CA CYS A 82 -6.81 1.44 10.49
C CYS A 82 -6.78 -0.09 10.38
N GLU A 83 -6.27 -0.61 9.27
CA GLU A 83 -6.16 -2.05 9.02
C GLU A 83 -4.88 -2.59 9.68
N CYS A 84 -5.03 -3.31 10.79
CA CYS A 84 -3.91 -3.84 11.58
C CYS A 84 -3.58 -5.27 11.18
N MET A 85 -2.31 -5.54 10.92
CA MET A 85 -1.84 -6.86 10.51
C MET A 85 -0.39 -7.11 10.91
N SER A 86 0.00 -8.38 10.99
CA SER A 86 1.38 -8.74 11.28
C SER A 86 2.32 -8.37 10.14
N ILE A 87 3.59 -8.13 10.45
CA ILE A 87 4.65 -7.93 9.45
C ILE A 87 4.74 -9.11 8.46
N MET A 88 4.46 -10.34 8.90
CA MET A 88 4.42 -11.51 8.02
C MET A 88 3.30 -11.41 6.98
N HIS A 89 2.11 -10.97 7.40
CA HIS A 89 0.98 -10.76 6.47
C HIS A 89 1.29 -9.63 5.49
N MET A 90 1.93 -8.56 5.95
CA MET A 90 2.38 -7.45 5.13
C MET A 90 3.35 -7.93 4.04
N VAL A 91 4.40 -8.70 4.42
CA VAL A 91 5.40 -9.24 3.50
C VAL A 91 4.76 -10.15 2.44
N VAL A 92 3.79 -10.99 2.82
CA VAL A 92 3.04 -11.81 1.84
C VAL A 92 2.34 -10.94 0.78
N ASN A 93 1.76 -9.81 1.18
CA ASN A 93 1.10 -8.89 0.24
C ASN A 93 2.08 -8.08 -0.61
N TRP A 94 3.25 -7.73 -0.08
CA TRP A 94 4.33 -7.15 -0.88
C TRP A 94 4.81 -8.12 -1.97
N LYS A 95 5.02 -9.39 -1.63
CA LYS A 95 5.40 -10.43 -2.61
C LYS A 95 4.30 -10.71 -3.66
N LYS A 96 3.03 -10.50 -3.31
CA LYS A 96 1.91 -10.52 -4.26
C LYS A 96 1.81 -9.26 -5.13
N GLN A 97 2.72 -8.30 -4.94
CA GLN A 97 2.74 -7.04 -5.68
C GLN A 97 1.40 -6.29 -5.64
N ASN A 98 0.74 -6.34 -4.47
CA ASN A 98 -0.51 -5.63 -4.28
C ASN A 98 -0.22 -4.13 -4.09
N ILE A 99 -0.69 -3.29 -5.03
CA ILE A 99 -0.39 -1.85 -5.05
C ILE A 99 -0.78 -1.15 -3.75
N ASN A 100 -1.89 -1.52 -3.12
CA ASN A 100 -2.36 -0.92 -1.86
C ASN A 100 -1.47 -1.28 -0.65
N PHE A 101 -0.57 -2.26 -0.83
CA PHE A 101 0.42 -2.65 0.17
C PHE A 101 1.83 -2.16 -0.21
N LEU A 102 2.13 -2.07 -1.49
CA LEU A 102 3.42 -1.54 -1.94
C LEU A 102 3.53 -0.04 -1.66
N GLU A 103 2.47 0.72 -1.89
CA GLU A 103 2.48 2.19 -1.71
C GLU A 103 2.83 2.63 -0.29
N ILE A 104 2.47 1.85 0.74
CA ILE A 104 2.76 2.22 2.13
C ILE A 104 4.25 2.25 2.45
N MET A 105 5.08 1.53 1.69
CA MET A 105 6.54 1.57 1.85
C MET A 105 7.13 2.94 1.52
N PHE A 106 6.42 3.73 0.71
CA PHE A 106 6.89 5.00 0.17
C PHE A 106 6.10 6.21 0.66
N THR A 107 5.01 5.99 1.38
CA THR A 107 4.14 7.10 1.83
C THR A 107 4.90 8.07 2.75
N PRO A 108 4.82 9.39 2.51
CA PRO A 108 5.33 10.38 3.45
C PRO A 108 4.39 10.56 4.65
N TYR A 109 3.17 10.02 4.58
CA TYR A 109 2.15 10.12 5.62
C TYR A 109 2.17 8.86 6.49
N CYS A 110 3.22 8.75 7.32
CA CYS A 110 3.38 7.61 8.23
C CYS A 110 3.92 8.06 9.59
N ILE A 111 3.65 7.25 10.60
CA ILE A 111 4.28 7.34 11.92
C ILE A 111 4.91 5.98 12.19
N ILE A 112 6.24 5.95 12.18
CA ILE A 112 7.00 4.81 12.65
C ILE A 112 7.16 4.99 14.17
N ASN A 113 6.88 3.94 14.91
CA ASN A 113 7.07 3.95 16.35
C ASN A 113 8.54 4.33 16.66
N PRO A 114 8.78 5.34 17.50
CA PRO A 114 10.15 5.78 17.84
C PRO A 114 11.07 4.64 18.28
N LEU A 115 10.53 3.62 18.94
CA LEU A 115 11.29 2.44 19.40
C LEU A 115 11.78 1.57 18.23
N TYR A 116 11.07 1.56 17.11
CA TYR A 116 11.44 0.79 15.91
C TYR A 116 12.11 1.64 14.82
N LYS A 117 12.26 2.95 15.00
CA LYS A 117 12.70 3.85 13.94
C LYS A 117 14.09 3.46 13.40
N ASP A 118 15.08 3.34 14.27
CA ASP A 118 16.45 2.99 13.88
C ASP A 118 16.52 1.59 13.29
N PHE A 119 15.72 0.66 13.83
CA PHE A 119 15.57 -0.68 13.28
C PHE A 119 15.03 -0.63 11.85
N TRP A 120 13.93 0.09 11.63
CA TRP A 120 13.27 0.17 10.32
C TRP A 120 14.18 0.81 9.27
N GLU A 121 14.81 1.93 9.58
CA GLU A 121 15.71 2.65 8.68
C GLU A 121 16.96 1.82 8.33
N LYS A 122 17.47 1.02 9.26
CA LYS A 122 18.64 0.17 9.05
C LYS A 122 18.36 -1.10 8.22
N HIS A 123 17.19 -1.71 8.41
CA HIS A 123 16.88 -3.05 7.86
C HIS A 123 15.91 -3.01 6.70
N PHE A 124 15.35 -1.84 6.39
CA PHE A 124 14.40 -1.65 5.29
C PHE A 124 14.51 -0.22 4.74
N ASP A 125 15.65 0.08 4.15
CA ASP A 125 15.93 1.38 3.57
C ASP A 125 15.20 1.60 2.22
N MET A 126 15.42 2.75 1.58
CA MET A 126 14.74 3.09 0.35
C MET A 126 15.15 2.17 -0.81
N GLU A 127 16.41 1.73 -0.86
CA GLU A 127 16.89 0.80 -1.90
C GLU A 127 16.22 -0.57 -1.76
N ASP A 128 16.05 -1.05 -0.53
CA ASP A 128 15.37 -2.31 -0.24
C ASP A 128 13.87 -2.24 -0.60
N ARG A 129 13.21 -1.11 -0.33
CA ARG A 129 11.81 -0.88 -0.72
C ARG A 129 11.63 -0.89 -2.25
N GLU A 130 12.54 -0.27 -2.98
CA GLU A 130 12.53 -0.31 -4.46
C GLU A 130 12.70 -1.74 -4.99
N LYS A 131 13.60 -2.54 -4.40
CA LYS A 131 13.76 -3.95 -4.75
C LYS A 131 12.48 -4.76 -4.50
N VAL A 132 11.79 -4.50 -3.40
CA VAL A 132 10.51 -5.15 -3.07
C VAL A 132 9.41 -4.72 -4.04
N ALA A 133 9.33 -3.43 -4.36
CA ALA A 133 8.32 -2.91 -5.29
C ALA A 133 8.47 -3.43 -6.72
N ARG A 134 9.68 -3.88 -7.09
CA ARG A 134 10.01 -4.51 -8.38
C ARG A 134 10.31 -6.01 -8.26
N TYR A 135 9.82 -6.64 -7.22
CA TYR A 135 10.08 -8.04 -6.90
C TYR A 135 9.71 -9.00 -8.03
N ASP A 136 8.58 -8.77 -8.67
CA ASP A 136 8.04 -9.59 -9.75
C ASP A 136 7.16 -8.76 -10.69
N LEU A 137 7.74 -8.29 -11.81
CA LEU A 137 6.98 -7.47 -12.77
C LEU A 137 5.78 -8.20 -13.37
N ARG A 138 5.88 -9.51 -13.62
CA ARG A 138 4.75 -10.33 -14.06
C ARG A 138 3.61 -10.29 -13.06
N GLN A 139 3.93 -10.47 -11.77
CA GLN A 139 2.94 -10.40 -10.69
C GLN A 139 2.40 -8.97 -10.51
N THR A 140 3.23 -7.94 -10.72
CA THR A 140 2.79 -6.54 -10.70
C THR A 140 1.74 -6.28 -11.77
N ILE A 141 2.02 -6.68 -13.03
CA ILE A 141 1.07 -6.55 -14.14
C ILE A 141 -0.23 -7.29 -13.82
N HIS A 142 -0.12 -8.55 -13.40
CA HIS A 142 -1.28 -9.38 -13.07
C HIS A 142 -2.14 -8.72 -11.98
N SER A 143 -1.53 -8.30 -10.87
CA SER A 143 -2.23 -7.68 -9.75
C SER A 143 -2.91 -6.37 -10.14
N MET A 144 -2.20 -5.46 -10.81
CA MET A 144 -2.70 -4.15 -11.22
C MET A 144 -3.79 -4.25 -12.28
N ALA A 145 -3.58 -5.08 -13.32
CA ALA A 145 -4.55 -5.25 -14.39
C ALA A 145 -5.87 -5.87 -13.87
N HIS A 146 -5.79 -6.91 -13.05
CA HIS A 146 -6.99 -7.50 -12.45
C HIS A 146 -7.73 -6.53 -11.53
N GLN A 147 -7.03 -5.76 -10.72
CA GLN A 147 -7.64 -4.75 -9.86
C GLN A 147 -8.36 -3.68 -10.68
N ALA A 148 -7.76 -3.19 -11.77
CA ALA A 148 -8.36 -2.18 -12.63
C ALA A 148 -9.60 -2.72 -13.36
N LEU A 149 -9.51 -3.90 -13.98
CA LEU A 149 -10.61 -4.55 -14.68
C LEU A 149 -11.80 -4.81 -13.75
N HIS A 150 -11.53 -5.39 -12.56
CA HIS A 150 -12.57 -5.63 -11.57
C HIS A 150 -13.27 -4.33 -11.13
N THR A 151 -12.50 -3.27 -10.94
CA THR A 151 -13.02 -1.96 -10.55
C THR A 151 -13.95 -1.36 -11.60
N ILE A 152 -13.58 -1.44 -12.89
CA ILE A 152 -14.40 -0.95 -14.00
C ILE A 152 -15.67 -1.80 -14.17
N GLN A 153 -15.54 -3.12 -14.11
CA GLN A 153 -16.65 -4.05 -14.36
C GLN A 153 -17.73 -3.97 -13.29
N GLN A 154 -17.35 -3.79 -12.04
CA GLN A 154 -18.32 -3.70 -10.94
C GLN A 154 -19.07 -2.36 -10.88
N ASN A 155 -18.43 -1.28 -11.29
CA ASN A 155 -18.98 0.07 -11.16
C ASN A 155 -18.63 0.92 -12.39
N PRO A 156 -19.19 0.57 -13.57
CA PRO A 156 -18.81 1.21 -14.84
C PRO A 156 -19.17 2.70 -14.90
N GLU A 157 -20.18 3.13 -14.15
CA GLU A 157 -20.67 4.52 -14.13
C GLU A 157 -20.04 5.38 -13.02
N ASP A 158 -19.20 4.79 -12.15
CA ASP A 158 -18.58 5.52 -11.05
C ASP A 158 -17.32 6.28 -11.50
N PRO A 159 -17.31 7.63 -11.50
CA PRO A 159 -16.16 8.41 -11.93
C PRO A 159 -14.88 8.14 -11.11
N LYS A 160 -15.01 7.90 -9.80
CA LYS A 160 -13.88 7.58 -8.92
C LYS A 160 -13.24 6.24 -9.30
N LYS A 161 -14.08 5.26 -9.63
CA LYS A 161 -13.60 3.93 -10.06
C LYS A 161 -12.93 3.99 -11.42
N HIS A 162 -13.52 4.74 -12.36
CA HIS A 162 -12.92 4.98 -13.67
C HIS A 162 -11.56 5.70 -13.54
N MET A 163 -11.50 6.79 -12.78
CA MET A 163 -10.24 7.48 -12.48
C MET A 163 -9.18 6.53 -11.91
N ASN A 164 -9.56 5.64 -10.99
CA ASN A 164 -8.62 4.67 -10.40
C ASN A 164 -8.06 3.70 -11.45
N ALA A 165 -8.86 3.24 -12.40
CA ALA A 165 -8.38 2.38 -13.48
C ALA A 165 -7.40 3.13 -14.41
N VAL A 166 -7.72 4.38 -14.78
CA VAL A 166 -6.80 5.25 -15.54
C VAL A 166 -5.49 5.45 -14.76
N ARG A 167 -5.56 5.75 -13.46
CA ARG A 167 -4.38 5.87 -12.59
C ARG A 167 -3.51 4.61 -12.63
N ILE A 168 -4.12 3.44 -12.48
CA ILE A 168 -3.40 2.16 -12.50
C ILE A 168 -2.70 1.95 -13.86
N SER A 169 -3.36 2.28 -14.97
CA SER A 169 -2.77 2.20 -16.31
C SER A 169 -1.53 3.09 -16.45
N TYR A 170 -1.60 4.35 -16.02
CA TYR A 170 -0.45 5.26 -16.04
C TYR A 170 0.68 4.79 -15.12
N THR A 171 0.35 4.30 -13.93
CA THR A 171 1.35 3.78 -12.98
C THR A 171 2.07 2.58 -13.59
N LEU A 172 1.31 1.63 -14.16
CA LEU A 172 1.86 0.43 -14.78
C LEU A 172 2.76 0.75 -15.96
N ALA A 173 2.33 1.64 -16.86
CA ALA A 173 3.15 2.08 -17.99
C ALA A 173 4.50 2.67 -17.52
N ARG A 174 4.49 3.54 -16.49
CA ARG A 174 5.74 4.09 -15.94
C ARG A 174 6.65 3.03 -15.33
N ILE A 175 6.09 2.07 -14.58
CA ILE A 175 6.88 0.97 -14.00
C ILE A 175 7.56 0.13 -15.09
N LEU A 176 6.89 -0.08 -16.24
CA LEU A 176 7.38 -0.95 -17.31
C LEU A 176 8.32 -0.24 -18.31
N ASP A 177 8.07 1.04 -18.56
CA ASP A 177 8.72 1.77 -19.67
C ASP A 177 9.80 2.75 -19.19
N THR A 178 9.97 2.93 -17.87
CA THR A 178 10.95 3.89 -17.33
C THR A 178 11.74 3.29 -16.17
N ASP A 179 12.90 3.89 -15.90
CA ASP A 179 13.72 3.62 -14.70
C ASP A 179 13.34 4.53 -13.53
N MET A 180 12.17 5.19 -13.61
CA MET A 180 11.68 6.11 -12.60
C MET A 180 11.49 5.40 -11.25
N PRO A 181 11.87 6.00 -10.11
CA PRO A 181 11.60 5.43 -8.78
C PRO A 181 10.11 5.08 -8.60
N TYR A 182 9.83 3.99 -7.90
CA TYR A 182 8.45 3.49 -7.75
C TYR A 182 7.50 4.54 -7.18
N TRP A 183 7.95 5.31 -6.17
CA TRP A 183 7.17 6.40 -5.61
C TRP A 183 6.74 7.43 -6.65
N GLU A 184 7.63 7.80 -7.56
CA GLU A 184 7.34 8.75 -8.64
C GLU A 184 6.36 8.17 -9.66
N CYS A 185 6.42 6.85 -9.90
CA CYS A 185 5.44 6.16 -10.74
C CYS A 185 4.00 6.26 -10.18
N LEU A 186 3.84 6.35 -8.87
CA LEU A 186 2.54 6.48 -8.22
C LEU A 186 1.92 7.88 -8.39
N GLN A 187 2.72 8.93 -8.56
CA GLN A 187 2.25 10.31 -8.60
C GLN A 187 1.44 10.61 -9.87
N GLN A 188 0.26 11.15 -9.72
CA GLN A 188 -0.64 11.44 -10.83
C GLN A 188 -0.69 12.94 -11.15
N GLN A 189 -0.93 13.24 -12.42
CA GLN A 189 -1.15 14.60 -12.89
C GLN A 189 -2.59 15.05 -12.60
N GLU A 190 -2.81 16.37 -12.55
CA GLU A 190 -4.13 16.96 -12.31
C GLU A 190 -5.19 16.50 -13.33
N VAL A 191 -4.79 16.16 -14.56
CA VAL A 191 -5.71 15.62 -15.56
C VAL A 191 -6.35 14.30 -15.08
N VAL A 192 -5.58 13.40 -14.46
CA VAL A 192 -6.12 12.15 -13.90
C VAL A 192 -7.06 12.45 -12.73
N LYS A 193 -6.66 13.32 -11.82
CA LYS A 193 -7.49 13.75 -10.69
C LYS A 193 -8.83 14.34 -11.14
N SER A 194 -8.84 15.12 -12.23
CA SER A 194 -10.05 15.74 -12.77
C SER A 194 -11.10 14.72 -13.24
N LEU A 195 -10.69 13.49 -13.59
CA LEU A 195 -11.61 12.43 -14.01
C LEU A 195 -12.56 12.00 -12.89
N ARG A 196 -12.19 12.23 -11.63
CA ARG A 196 -13.05 11.92 -10.46
C ARG A 196 -14.41 12.64 -10.51
N PHE A 197 -14.50 13.75 -11.24
CA PHE A 197 -15.68 14.62 -11.32
C PHE A 197 -16.36 14.57 -12.70
N LYS A 198 -15.92 13.69 -13.59
CA LYS A 198 -16.44 13.56 -14.95
C LYS A 198 -17.07 12.18 -15.13
N ALA A 199 -18.20 12.13 -15.83
CA ALA A 199 -18.77 10.87 -16.22
C ALA A 199 -17.75 10.03 -16.99
N PRO A 200 -17.69 8.71 -16.75
CA PRO A 200 -16.82 7.82 -17.51
C PRO A 200 -17.06 7.92 -19.01
N ASP A 201 -15.98 8.03 -19.78
CA ASP A 201 -16.05 7.98 -21.24
C ASP A 201 -16.05 6.49 -21.68
N PRO A 202 -17.10 6.03 -22.39
CA PRO A 202 -17.17 4.64 -22.84
C PRO A 202 -16.01 4.22 -23.74
N VAL A 203 -15.48 5.15 -24.56
CA VAL A 203 -14.34 4.86 -25.45
C VAL A 203 -13.08 4.63 -24.61
N VAL A 204 -12.79 5.55 -23.66
CA VAL A 204 -11.65 5.40 -22.76
C VAL A 204 -11.79 4.13 -21.90
N THR A 205 -13.00 3.81 -21.45
CA THR A 205 -13.27 2.58 -20.70
C THR A 205 -12.93 1.34 -21.52
N GLN A 206 -13.35 1.31 -22.78
CA GLN A 206 -13.08 0.20 -23.69
C GLN A 206 -11.58 0.06 -23.99
N ASP A 207 -10.88 1.18 -24.20
CA ASP A 207 -9.43 1.20 -24.43
C ASP A 207 -8.67 0.66 -23.21
N LEU A 208 -9.06 1.07 -21.99
CA LEU A 208 -8.47 0.53 -20.76
C LEU A 208 -8.64 -0.98 -20.64
N ILE A 209 -9.85 -1.50 -20.94
CA ILE A 209 -10.11 -2.95 -20.92
C ILE A 209 -9.20 -3.68 -21.94
N GLN A 210 -9.03 -3.13 -23.13
CA GLN A 210 -8.15 -3.70 -24.15
C GLN A 210 -6.68 -3.71 -23.70
N VAL A 211 -6.19 -2.60 -23.16
CA VAL A 211 -4.82 -2.46 -22.66
C VAL A 211 -4.54 -3.46 -21.54
N PHE A 212 -5.42 -3.57 -20.55
CA PHE A 212 -5.20 -4.53 -19.46
C PHE A 212 -5.28 -5.98 -19.91
N ASN A 213 -6.22 -6.31 -20.81
CA ASN A 213 -6.28 -7.65 -21.41
C ASN A 213 -5.03 -7.96 -22.25
N TYR A 214 -4.48 -6.99 -22.97
CA TYR A 214 -3.22 -7.14 -23.69
C TYR A 214 -2.08 -7.48 -22.73
N TYR A 215 -1.91 -6.73 -21.64
CA TYR A 215 -0.88 -7.03 -20.63
C TYR A 215 -1.05 -8.43 -20.03
N LEU A 216 -2.28 -8.83 -19.70
CA LEU A 216 -2.57 -10.16 -19.15
C LEU A 216 -2.28 -11.29 -20.15
N ALA A 217 -2.51 -11.07 -21.44
CA ALA A 217 -2.21 -12.05 -22.48
C ALA A 217 -0.70 -12.19 -22.77
N HIS A 218 0.11 -11.19 -22.41
CA HIS A 218 1.55 -11.13 -22.68
C HIS A 218 2.41 -11.18 -21.43
N LEU A 219 1.90 -11.75 -20.34
CA LEU A 219 2.64 -11.83 -19.05
C LEU A 219 4.01 -12.51 -19.19
N ASP A 220 4.12 -13.49 -20.10
CA ASP A 220 5.37 -14.25 -20.28
C ASP A 220 6.51 -13.40 -20.88
N ASP A 221 6.20 -12.29 -21.53
CA ASP A 221 7.19 -11.34 -22.04
C ASP A 221 7.95 -10.61 -20.92
N TYR A 222 7.47 -10.72 -19.68
CA TYR A 222 7.99 -10.02 -18.50
C TYR A 222 8.63 -10.94 -17.46
N ILE A 223 8.78 -12.26 -17.75
CA ILE A 223 9.28 -13.26 -16.77
C ILE A 223 10.65 -12.89 -16.22
N ASP A 224 11.56 -12.42 -17.05
CA ASP A 224 12.96 -12.18 -16.67
C ASP A 224 13.29 -10.70 -16.44
N LYS A 225 12.32 -9.80 -16.65
CA LYS A 225 12.54 -8.37 -16.45
C LYS A 225 12.48 -8.02 -14.95
N GLY A 226 13.64 -7.73 -14.37
CA GLY A 226 13.76 -7.22 -13.02
C GLY A 226 13.58 -8.25 -11.89
N SER A 227 13.64 -9.55 -12.16
CA SER A 227 13.52 -10.58 -11.13
C SER A 227 14.78 -10.66 -10.26
N CYS A 228 14.71 -10.06 -9.07
CA CYS A 228 15.72 -10.20 -8.02
C CYS A 228 15.23 -11.11 -6.87
N LYS A 229 14.23 -11.95 -7.13
CA LYS A 229 13.47 -12.73 -6.14
C LYS A 229 14.30 -13.39 -5.03
N PRO A 230 15.35 -14.20 -5.29
CA PRO A 230 16.04 -14.90 -4.21
C PRO A 230 16.75 -13.98 -3.22
N GLY A 231 17.24 -12.82 -3.68
CA GLY A 231 17.86 -11.81 -2.83
C GLY A 231 16.84 -11.09 -1.95
N VAL A 232 15.72 -10.69 -2.56
CA VAL A 232 14.61 -10.02 -1.86
C VAL A 232 13.91 -10.97 -0.89
N ASP A 233 13.72 -12.23 -1.25
CA ASP A 233 13.14 -13.23 -0.34
C ASP A 233 13.94 -13.34 0.96
N ARG A 234 15.26 -13.50 0.87
CA ARG A 234 16.14 -13.56 2.03
C ARG A 234 16.14 -12.27 2.85
N MET A 235 16.09 -11.12 2.18
CA MET A 235 16.00 -9.83 2.84
C MET A 235 14.71 -9.69 3.64
N LEU A 236 13.56 -10.06 3.07
CA LEU A 236 12.26 -10.01 3.73
C LEU A 236 12.13 -11.02 4.87
N GLU A 237 12.66 -12.23 4.72
CA GLU A 237 12.74 -13.21 5.79
C GLU A 237 13.59 -12.69 6.96
N ARG A 238 14.73 -12.09 6.65
CA ARG A 238 15.59 -11.46 7.64
C ARG A 238 14.89 -10.29 8.33
N LEU A 239 14.21 -9.41 7.61
CA LEU A 239 13.43 -8.30 8.19
C LEU A 239 12.42 -8.81 9.23
N ILE A 240 11.68 -9.89 8.91
CA ILE A 240 10.71 -10.48 9.86
C ILE A 240 11.43 -11.00 11.11
N LEU A 241 12.47 -11.83 10.93
CA LEU A 241 13.18 -12.43 12.05
C LEU A 241 13.80 -11.41 12.98
N GLU A 242 14.45 -10.40 12.41
CA GLU A 242 15.10 -9.35 13.18
C GLU A 242 14.11 -8.43 13.89
N ALA A 243 12.92 -8.17 13.27
CA ALA A 243 11.86 -7.41 13.93
C ALA A 243 11.33 -8.15 15.18
N ILE A 244 11.13 -9.46 15.09
CA ILE A 244 10.70 -10.30 16.21
C ILE A 244 11.75 -10.33 17.30
N GLN A 245 13.02 -10.56 16.95
CA GLN A 245 14.13 -10.55 17.90
C GLN A 245 14.29 -9.19 18.59
N PHE A 246 14.12 -8.10 17.84
CA PHE A 246 14.16 -6.76 18.38
C PHE A 246 13.08 -6.56 19.43
N ARG A 247 11.84 -6.99 19.13
CA ARG A 247 10.72 -6.92 20.08
C ARG A 247 11.03 -7.72 21.35
N GLU A 248 11.42 -8.99 21.23
CA GLU A 248 11.73 -9.85 22.36
C GLU A 248 12.83 -9.27 23.26
N ASN A 249 13.89 -8.71 22.67
CA ASN A 249 15.01 -8.16 23.41
C ASN A 249 14.73 -6.83 24.12
N ASN A 250 13.72 -6.07 23.72
CA ASN A 250 13.45 -4.73 24.24
C ASN A 250 12.19 -4.62 25.08
N PHE A 251 11.28 -5.63 25.02
CA PHE A 251 9.97 -5.53 25.68
C PHE A 251 9.64 -6.74 26.58
N PHE A 252 10.50 -7.73 26.67
CA PHE A 252 10.39 -8.91 27.51
C PHE A 252 11.71 -9.25 28.18
#